data_0ec202cdcab23ac64df8d05096642055
#
_entry.id   0ec202cdcab23ac64df8d05096642055
#
_cell.length_a   1.000
_cell.length_b   1.000
_cell.length_c   1.000
_cell.angle_alpha   90.00
_cell.angle_beta   90.00
_cell.angle_gamma   90.00
#
_symmetry.space_group_name_H-M   'P 1'
#
loop_
_entity.id
_entity.type
_entity.pdbx_description
1 polymer ?
#
loop_
_entity_poly.entity_id
_entity_poly.type
_entity_poly.pdbx_seq_one_letter_code
_entity_poly.pdbx_strand_id
1 'polypeptide(L)'
;MIVGAILLILAGSAFGDPCGKERWEAKTHTSGSQSIEESTVESLRAVPTLPRAALEKVQGRLPAEQKFYTVDAILIGFKREVDSDFHLVIASPKNKNLTMIAEAISPDCTDDPKLAQASATVRKYIEDNFGRVTAKFSRLRTPVEVTITGMFFLDFIHGQTGVAGNGCELHPLTAIQKR
;
A
#
# COMPACT_ATOMS: atom_id res chain seq x y z
N MET A 1 13.55 -14.66 57.32
CA MET A 1 13.09 -13.73 56.28
C MET A 1 13.51 -14.30 54.92
N ILE A 2 12.56 -14.80 54.15
CA ILE A 2 12.80 -15.38 52.85
C ILE A 2 12.36 -14.32 51.83
N VAL A 3 13.32 -13.75 51.09
CA VAL A 3 13.07 -12.79 50.02
C VAL A 3 12.79 -13.59 48.76
N GLY A 4 11.52 -13.65 48.38
CA GLY A 4 11.13 -14.28 47.12
C GLY A 4 11.43 -13.33 45.95
N ALA A 5 12.31 -13.76 45.05
CA ALA A 5 12.56 -13.07 43.79
C ALA A 5 11.39 -13.37 42.83
N ILE A 6 10.64 -12.32 42.48
CA ILE A 6 9.63 -12.38 41.42
C ILE A 6 10.35 -12.29 40.07
N LEU A 7 10.41 -13.41 39.37
CA LEU A 7 10.92 -13.47 38.00
C LEU A 7 9.84 -12.91 37.05
N LEU A 8 10.01 -11.68 36.58
CA LEU A 8 9.15 -11.09 35.56
C LEU A 8 9.52 -11.72 34.21
N ILE A 9 8.72 -12.70 33.78
CA ILE A 9 8.82 -13.25 32.42
C ILE A 9 8.20 -12.21 31.48
N LEU A 10 9.03 -11.43 30.83
CA LEU A 10 8.63 -10.64 29.67
C LEU A 10 8.29 -11.63 28.56
N ALA A 11 7.01 -11.88 28.35
CA ALA A 11 6.52 -12.55 27.16
C ALA A 11 6.79 -11.64 25.96
N GLY A 12 7.91 -11.82 25.31
CA GLY A 12 8.20 -11.22 24.01
C GLY A 12 7.15 -11.73 23.02
N SER A 13 6.27 -10.86 22.57
CA SER A 13 5.35 -11.14 21.49
C SER A 13 6.16 -11.46 20.24
N ALA A 14 6.17 -12.72 19.83
CA ALA A 14 6.69 -13.16 18.54
C ALA A 14 5.72 -12.75 17.42
N PHE A 15 5.48 -11.44 17.30
CA PHE A 15 4.89 -10.87 16.09
C PHE A 15 6.06 -10.54 15.17
N GLY A 16 6.02 -11.07 13.94
CA GLY A 16 6.95 -10.67 12.88
C GLY A 16 6.96 -9.14 12.76
N ASP A 17 8.03 -8.61 12.18
CA ASP A 17 8.19 -7.17 11.97
C ASP A 17 6.92 -6.60 11.29
N PRO A 18 6.13 -5.75 11.96
CA PRO A 18 4.84 -5.29 11.43
C PRO A 18 4.98 -4.39 10.20
N CYS A 19 6.19 -4.05 9.82
CA CYS A 19 6.48 -3.11 8.74
C CYS A 19 6.94 -3.78 7.42
N GLY A 20 7.02 -5.11 7.38
CA GLY A 20 7.57 -5.83 6.23
C GLY A 20 9.09 -5.63 6.08
N LYS A 21 9.68 -6.25 5.05
CA LYS A 21 11.13 -6.17 4.78
C LYS A 21 11.45 -5.93 3.30
N GLU A 22 10.58 -6.35 2.40
CA GLU A 22 10.83 -6.26 0.97
C GLU A 22 10.74 -4.83 0.49
N ARG A 23 11.86 -4.31 -0.03
CA ARG A 23 11.98 -2.94 -0.53
C ARG A 23 11.40 -1.89 0.43
N TRP A 24 11.56 -2.14 1.75
CA TRP A 24 10.95 -1.36 2.83
C TRP A 24 11.21 0.16 2.65
N GLU A 25 12.45 0.54 2.37
CA GLU A 25 12.81 1.94 2.16
C GLU A 25 12.03 2.57 0.99
N ALA A 26 11.87 1.85 -0.11
CA ALA A 26 11.06 2.33 -1.23
C ALA A 26 9.57 2.41 -0.90
N LYS A 27 9.05 1.50 -0.10
CA LYS A 27 7.63 1.46 0.28
C LYS A 27 7.26 2.56 1.30
N THR A 28 8.18 2.91 2.19
CA THR A 28 7.90 3.76 3.37
C THR A 28 8.51 5.15 3.32
N HIS A 29 9.20 5.51 2.24
CA HIS A 29 9.79 6.84 2.05
C HIS A 29 9.34 7.44 0.72
N THR A 30 9.16 8.76 0.71
CA THR A 30 8.71 9.53 -0.46
C THR A 30 9.79 10.50 -0.98
N SER A 31 11.07 10.20 -0.73
CA SER A 31 12.19 10.99 -1.26
C SER A 31 12.18 10.98 -2.79
N GLY A 32 12.01 12.13 -3.40
CA GLY A 32 11.96 12.28 -4.85
C GLY A 32 11.13 13.47 -5.30
N SER A 33 10.66 13.45 -6.53
CA SER A 33 9.82 14.50 -7.11
C SER A 33 8.55 14.72 -6.30
N GLN A 34 8.27 15.98 -5.97
CA GLN A 34 7.00 16.41 -5.36
C GLN A 34 5.89 16.63 -6.40
N SER A 35 6.16 16.36 -7.69
CA SER A 35 5.15 16.52 -8.73
C SER A 35 4.09 15.42 -8.66
N ILE A 36 2.84 15.82 -8.69
CA ILE A 36 1.69 14.93 -8.81
C ILE A 36 1.21 15.02 -10.25
N GLU A 37 1.11 13.88 -10.94
CA GLU A 37 0.63 13.79 -12.30
C GLU A 37 -0.72 13.05 -12.36
N GLU A 38 -1.62 13.51 -13.21
CA GLU A 38 -2.84 12.76 -13.54
C GLU A 38 -2.48 11.54 -14.38
N SER A 39 -3.09 10.39 -14.05
CA SER A 39 -2.89 9.15 -14.81
C SER A 39 -4.13 8.28 -14.82
N THR A 40 -4.04 7.10 -15.44
CA THR A 40 -5.09 6.09 -15.45
C THR A 40 -4.55 4.74 -15.04
N VAL A 41 -5.42 3.85 -14.58
CA VAL A 41 -5.06 2.46 -14.28
C VAL A 41 -4.40 1.80 -15.50
N GLU A 42 -4.92 2.04 -16.69
CA GLU A 42 -4.37 1.50 -17.94
C GLU A 42 -2.95 1.98 -18.19
N SER A 43 -2.72 3.29 -18.07
CA SER A 43 -1.40 3.89 -18.31
C SER A 43 -0.35 3.37 -17.33
N LEU A 44 -0.68 3.27 -16.04
CA LEU A 44 0.24 2.74 -15.03
C LEU A 44 0.54 1.25 -15.27
N ARG A 45 -0.47 0.47 -15.67
CA ARG A 45 -0.31 -0.94 -16.03
C ARG A 45 0.52 -1.18 -17.30
N ALA A 46 0.68 -0.17 -18.14
CA ALA A 46 1.51 -0.23 -19.35
C ALA A 46 2.98 0.16 -19.12
N VAL A 47 3.33 0.66 -17.93
CA VAL A 47 4.73 0.98 -17.58
C VAL A 47 5.57 -0.30 -17.62
N PRO A 48 6.71 -0.31 -18.33
CA PRO A 48 7.61 -1.46 -18.36
C PRO A 48 8.09 -1.84 -16.96
N THR A 49 8.13 -3.14 -16.66
CA THR A 49 8.68 -3.68 -15.42
C THR A 49 10.00 -4.40 -15.67
N LEU A 50 10.73 -4.66 -14.60
CA LEU A 50 11.92 -5.49 -14.62
C LEU A 50 11.57 -6.97 -14.38
N PRO A 51 12.37 -7.92 -14.89
CA PRO A 51 12.26 -9.31 -14.45
C PRO A 51 12.39 -9.41 -12.93
N ARG A 52 11.65 -10.33 -12.31
CA ARG A 52 11.63 -10.52 -10.84
C ARG A 52 13.03 -10.54 -10.22
N ALA A 53 13.95 -11.36 -10.77
CA ALA A 53 15.32 -11.48 -10.25
C ALA A 53 16.15 -10.17 -10.32
N ALA A 54 15.77 -9.23 -11.19
CA ALA A 54 16.38 -7.90 -11.22
C ALA A 54 15.71 -6.98 -10.19
N LEU A 55 14.38 -7.04 -10.08
CA LEU A 55 13.61 -6.23 -9.15
C LEU A 55 13.96 -6.54 -7.67
N GLU A 56 14.19 -7.80 -7.33
CA GLU A 56 14.63 -8.28 -6.01
C GLU A 56 15.99 -7.68 -5.56
N LYS A 57 16.80 -7.19 -6.50
CA LYS A 57 18.09 -6.56 -6.22
C LYS A 57 18.03 -5.04 -6.06
N VAL A 58 16.88 -4.45 -6.36
CA VAL A 58 16.69 -3.00 -6.25
C VAL A 58 16.54 -2.61 -4.78
N GLN A 59 17.43 -1.76 -4.28
CA GLN A 59 17.38 -1.30 -2.90
C GLN A 59 16.45 -0.09 -2.71
N GLY A 60 16.52 0.93 -3.44
CA GLY A 60 15.67 2.11 -3.34
C GLY A 60 14.57 2.13 -4.40
N ARG A 61 14.16 3.34 -4.81
CA ARG A 61 13.16 3.55 -5.86
C ARG A 61 13.82 3.56 -7.24
N LEU A 62 13.17 2.88 -8.18
CA LEU A 62 13.50 2.99 -9.60
C LEU A 62 13.17 4.41 -10.11
N PRO A 63 13.80 4.87 -11.23
CA PRO A 63 13.45 6.16 -11.84
C PRO A 63 11.95 6.32 -12.12
N ALA A 64 11.27 5.27 -12.57
CA ALA A 64 9.84 5.27 -12.81
C ALA A 64 9.00 5.41 -11.53
N GLU A 65 9.54 5.06 -10.37
CA GLU A 65 8.87 5.08 -9.06
C GLU A 65 9.02 6.40 -8.29
N GLN A 66 9.60 7.42 -8.91
CA GLN A 66 9.87 8.71 -8.26
C GLN A 66 8.73 9.72 -8.43
N LYS A 67 7.57 9.30 -8.90
CA LYS A 67 6.44 10.18 -9.19
C LYS A 67 5.20 9.77 -8.40
N PHE A 68 4.45 10.79 -7.99
CA PHE A 68 3.08 10.62 -7.51
C PHE A 68 2.11 10.68 -8.68
N TYR A 69 1.09 9.84 -8.61
CA TYR A 69 -0.02 9.86 -9.55
C TYR A 69 -1.36 10.00 -8.84
N THR A 70 -2.22 10.82 -9.42
CA THR A 70 -3.64 10.86 -9.09
C THR A 70 -4.39 10.04 -10.15
N VAL A 71 -5.22 9.11 -9.68
CA VAL A 71 -5.94 8.15 -10.53
C VAL A 71 -7.41 8.11 -10.13
N ASP A 72 -8.31 8.28 -11.11
CA ASP A 72 -9.71 7.92 -10.94
C ASP A 72 -9.87 6.42 -11.13
N ALA A 73 -10.50 5.76 -10.17
CA ALA A 73 -10.61 4.30 -10.13
C ALA A 73 -11.93 3.83 -9.51
N ILE A 74 -12.18 2.54 -9.62
CA ILE A 74 -13.25 1.84 -8.90
C ILE A 74 -12.64 1.03 -7.77
N LEU A 75 -12.96 1.34 -6.52
CA LEU A 75 -12.59 0.52 -5.37
C LEU A 75 -13.43 -0.75 -5.35
N ILE A 76 -12.78 -1.91 -5.42
CA ILE A 76 -13.39 -3.25 -5.45
C ILE A 76 -13.48 -3.85 -4.05
N GLY A 77 -12.45 -3.67 -3.24
CA GLY A 77 -12.35 -4.22 -1.89
C GLY A 77 -10.99 -3.98 -1.28
N PHE A 78 -10.81 -4.47 -0.06
CA PHE A 78 -9.59 -4.21 0.71
C PHE A 78 -9.36 -5.27 1.80
N LYS A 79 -8.15 -5.33 2.33
CA LYS A 79 -7.75 -6.11 3.51
C LYS A 79 -6.57 -5.45 4.20
N ARG A 80 -6.19 -5.96 5.39
CA ARG A 80 -4.91 -5.66 6.03
C ARG A 80 -3.94 -6.80 5.75
N GLU A 81 -2.74 -6.45 5.33
CA GLU A 81 -1.63 -7.39 5.15
C GLU A 81 -0.90 -7.71 6.46
N VAL A 82 0.03 -8.67 6.41
CA VAL A 82 0.81 -9.09 7.59
C VAL A 82 1.78 -8.01 8.07
N ASP A 83 2.24 -7.15 7.16
CA ASP A 83 3.07 -5.98 7.42
C ASP A 83 2.28 -4.77 7.89
N SER A 84 1.00 -4.97 8.18
CA SER A 84 0.03 -3.97 8.64
C SER A 84 -0.47 -3.00 7.58
N ASP A 85 -0.05 -3.07 6.34
CA ASP A 85 -0.52 -2.21 5.27
C ASP A 85 -1.99 -2.49 4.91
N PHE A 86 -2.72 -1.45 4.52
CA PHE A 86 -4.06 -1.60 3.96
C PHE A 86 -3.96 -1.78 2.45
N HIS A 87 -4.19 -3.00 2.02
CA HIS A 87 -4.19 -3.42 0.63
C HIS A 87 -5.56 -3.17 0.01
N LEU A 88 -5.64 -2.27 -0.94
CA LEU A 88 -6.83 -1.95 -1.71
C LEU A 88 -6.71 -2.53 -3.11
N VAL A 89 -7.77 -3.16 -3.59
CA VAL A 89 -7.91 -3.54 -4.99
C VAL A 89 -8.74 -2.48 -5.70
N ILE A 90 -8.14 -1.84 -6.68
CA ILE A 90 -8.79 -0.85 -7.52
C ILE A 90 -8.84 -1.34 -8.97
N ALA A 91 -9.81 -0.84 -9.74
CA ALA A 91 -9.98 -1.18 -11.15
C ALA A 91 -10.17 0.08 -11.99
N SER A 92 -9.89 -0.05 -13.27
CA SER A 92 -10.21 0.99 -14.24
C SER A 92 -11.72 1.25 -14.31
N PRO A 93 -12.17 2.52 -14.32
CA PRO A 93 -13.57 2.86 -14.61
C PRO A 93 -14.02 2.40 -15.99
N LYS A 94 -13.12 2.32 -16.97
CA LYS A 94 -13.41 1.92 -18.34
C LYS A 94 -13.45 0.40 -18.52
N ASN A 95 -12.64 -0.34 -17.74
CA ASN A 95 -12.58 -1.79 -17.81
C ASN A 95 -12.29 -2.39 -16.42
N LYS A 96 -13.32 -2.84 -15.75
CA LYS A 96 -13.25 -3.39 -14.38
C LYS A 96 -12.40 -4.67 -14.26
N ASN A 97 -12.00 -5.29 -15.38
CA ASN A 97 -11.07 -6.42 -15.38
C ASN A 97 -9.60 -5.97 -15.28
N LEU A 98 -9.31 -4.70 -15.52
CA LEU A 98 -7.99 -4.12 -15.35
C LEU A 98 -7.85 -3.62 -13.92
N THR A 99 -7.32 -4.47 -13.05
CA THR A 99 -7.10 -4.15 -11.64
C THR A 99 -5.64 -3.77 -11.38
N MET A 100 -5.41 -3.02 -10.32
CA MET A 100 -4.10 -2.80 -9.69
C MET A 100 -4.28 -2.65 -8.18
N ILE A 101 -3.18 -2.72 -7.47
CA ILE A 101 -3.14 -2.56 -6.03
C ILE A 101 -2.84 -1.10 -5.67
N ALA A 102 -3.38 -0.67 -4.53
CA ALA A 102 -3.02 0.58 -3.88
C ALA A 102 -2.89 0.34 -2.38
N GLU A 103 -1.77 0.77 -1.77
CA GLU A 103 -1.48 0.42 -0.37
C GLU A 103 -1.26 1.64 0.51
N ALA A 104 -1.99 1.66 1.63
CA ALA A 104 -1.79 2.64 2.68
C ALA A 104 -0.96 2.00 3.80
N ILE A 105 0.30 2.42 3.92
CA ILE A 105 1.24 1.91 4.91
C ILE A 105 0.74 2.08 6.34
N SER A 106 1.29 1.32 7.29
CA SER A 106 1.12 1.66 8.70
C SER A 106 1.87 2.96 9.02
N PRO A 107 1.23 3.95 9.71
CA PRO A 107 1.91 5.19 10.10
C PRO A 107 3.16 4.96 10.94
N ASP A 108 3.21 3.84 11.68
CA ASP A 108 4.34 3.47 12.53
C ASP A 108 5.53 2.90 11.73
N CYS A 109 5.36 2.68 10.42
CA CYS A 109 6.37 2.07 9.56
C CYS A 109 7.17 3.09 8.74
N THR A 110 7.03 4.36 8.99
CA THR A 110 7.83 5.42 8.35
C THR A 110 8.35 6.41 9.40
N ASP A 111 9.55 6.91 9.17
CA ASP A 111 10.14 8.00 9.96
C ASP A 111 9.86 9.40 9.35
N ASP A 112 9.19 9.46 8.19
CA ASP A 112 8.70 10.71 7.60
C ASP A 112 7.37 11.12 8.27
N PRO A 113 7.33 12.17 9.10
CA PRO A 113 6.13 12.56 9.83
C PRO A 113 5.00 13.04 8.90
N LYS A 114 5.30 13.56 7.71
CA LYS A 114 4.30 13.96 6.73
C LYS A 114 3.63 12.75 6.10
N LEU A 115 4.42 11.73 5.77
CA LEU A 115 3.90 10.49 5.25
C LEU A 115 3.10 9.72 6.31
N ALA A 116 3.59 9.66 7.55
CA ALA A 116 2.86 9.07 8.67
C ALA A 116 1.47 9.73 8.84
N GLN A 117 1.41 11.06 8.83
CA GLN A 117 0.16 11.80 8.92
C GLN A 117 -0.77 11.55 7.72
N ALA A 118 -0.25 11.55 6.50
CA ALA A 118 -1.02 11.26 5.29
C ALA A 118 -1.58 9.84 5.34
N SER A 119 -0.77 8.86 5.71
CA SER A 119 -1.18 7.47 5.85
C SER A 119 -2.27 7.29 6.92
N ALA A 120 -2.10 7.89 8.10
CA ALA A 120 -3.13 7.86 9.14
C ALA A 120 -4.45 8.44 8.65
N THR A 121 -4.41 9.54 7.90
CA THR A 121 -5.60 10.18 7.31
C THR A 121 -6.28 9.27 6.29
N VAL A 122 -5.50 8.66 5.38
CA VAL A 122 -6.01 7.72 4.36
C VAL A 122 -6.66 6.51 5.03
N ARG A 123 -5.98 5.90 6.00
CA ARG A 123 -6.49 4.70 6.70
C ARG A 123 -7.78 5.00 7.45
N LYS A 124 -7.83 6.13 8.17
CA LYS A 124 -9.05 6.59 8.83
C LYS A 124 -10.18 6.80 7.82
N TYR A 125 -9.90 7.46 6.69
CA TYR A 125 -10.91 7.68 5.64
C TYR A 125 -11.46 6.36 5.09
N ILE A 126 -10.59 5.36 4.88
CA ILE A 126 -10.99 4.03 4.39
C ILE A 126 -11.96 3.39 5.40
N GLU A 127 -11.62 3.35 6.68
CA GLU A 127 -12.46 2.73 7.70
C GLU A 127 -13.78 3.47 7.92
N ASP A 128 -13.77 4.80 7.94
CA ASP A 128 -14.98 5.62 8.11
C ASP A 128 -15.96 5.49 6.94
N ASN A 129 -15.47 5.28 5.72
CA ASN A 129 -16.29 5.35 4.51
C ASN A 129 -16.61 3.98 3.88
N PHE A 130 -15.77 2.97 4.12
CA PHE A 130 -15.90 1.66 3.46
C PHE A 130 -16.01 0.51 4.46
N GLY A 131 -15.72 0.76 5.74
CA GLY A 131 -15.83 -0.19 6.82
C GLY A 131 -14.49 -0.70 7.34
N ARG A 132 -14.55 -1.44 8.46
CA ARG A 132 -13.36 -1.92 9.17
C ARG A 132 -12.48 -2.79 8.30
N VAL A 133 -11.17 -2.49 8.29
CA VAL A 133 -10.16 -3.26 7.58
C VAL A 133 -9.64 -4.41 8.47
N THR A 134 -9.73 -5.64 7.96
CA THR A 134 -9.29 -6.87 8.65
C THR A 134 -8.33 -7.66 7.76
N ALA A 135 -7.69 -8.69 8.30
CA ALA A 135 -6.82 -9.58 7.52
C ALA A 135 -7.58 -10.36 6.42
N LYS A 136 -8.91 -10.50 6.53
CA LYS A 136 -9.72 -11.12 5.50
C LYS A 136 -10.10 -10.09 4.44
N PHE A 137 -9.95 -10.44 3.15
CA PHE A 137 -10.37 -9.58 2.06
C PHE A 137 -11.87 -9.31 2.10
N SER A 138 -12.22 -8.04 2.20
CA SER A 138 -13.60 -7.54 2.20
C SER A 138 -13.91 -6.95 0.82
N ARG A 139 -14.65 -7.70 0.01
CA ARG A 139 -15.17 -7.18 -1.26
C ARG A 139 -16.36 -6.27 -0.99
N LEU A 140 -16.36 -5.08 -1.57
CA LEU A 140 -17.51 -4.17 -1.50
C LEU A 140 -18.70 -4.78 -2.28
N ARG A 141 -19.89 -4.72 -1.68
CA ARG A 141 -21.13 -5.17 -2.35
C ARG A 141 -21.41 -4.37 -3.62
N THR A 142 -21.21 -3.06 -3.52
CA THR A 142 -21.26 -2.14 -4.66
C THR A 142 -19.88 -1.48 -4.77
N PRO A 143 -19.14 -1.70 -5.85
CA PRO A 143 -17.89 -0.99 -6.12
C PRO A 143 -18.11 0.52 -6.13
N VAL A 144 -17.17 1.29 -5.59
CA VAL A 144 -17.28 2.73 -5.38
C VAL A 144 -16.27 3.48 -6.23
N GLU A 145 -16.71 4.52 -6.91
CA GLU A 145 -15.80 5.43 -7.62
C GLU A 145 -15.00 6.26 -6.61
N VAL A 146 -13.69 6.28 -6.81
CA VAL A 146 -12.73 6.99 -5.97
C VAL A 146 -11.71 7.71 -6.81
N THR A 147 -11.21 8.84 -6.30
CA THR A 147 -9.95 9.45 -6.74
C THR A 147 -8.90 9.14 -5.68
N ILE A 148 -7.78 8.59 -6.09
CA ILE A 148 -6.68 8.22 -5.19
C ILE A 148 -5.37 8.85 -5.65
N THR A 149 -4.51 9.18 -4.70
CA THR A 149 -3.16 9.68 -4.97
C THR A 149 -2.15 8.85 -4.21
N GLY A 150 -1.12 8.41 -4.90
CA GLY A 150 -0.03 7.64 -4.31
C GLY A 150 1.21 7.64 -5.18
N MET A 151 2.30 7.16 -4.63
CA MET A 151 3.56 7.06 -5.34
C MET A 151 3.59 5.76 -6.16
N PHE A 152 4.02 5.85 -7.42
CA PHE A 152 4.13 4.64 -8.27
C PHE A 152 5.18 3.69 -7.71
N PHE A 153 4.89 2.40 -7.78
CA PHE A 153 5.75 1.34 -7.30
C PHE A 153 5.60 0.09 -8.17
N LEU A 154 6.68 -0.66 -8.35
CA LEU A 154 6.70 -1.95 -9.03
C LEU A 154 7.01 -3.05 -8.02
N ASP A 155 6.01 -3.85 -7.67
CA ASP A 155 6.18 -4.97 -6.76
C ASP A 155 6.34 -6.32 -7.48
N PHE A 156 6.77 -7.33 -6.75
CA PHE A 156 6.86 -8.70 -7.25
C PHE A 156 5.47 -9.30 -7.42
N ILE A 157 5.23 -9.93 -8.55
CA ILE A 157 4.00 -10.70 -8.75
C ILE A 157 4.15 -12.05 -8.02
N HIS A 158 3.37 -12.23 -6.95
CA HIS A 158 3.37 -13.45 -6.15
C HIS A 158 1.95 -13.92 -5.77
N GLY A 159 0.95 -13.60 -6.61
CA GLY A 159 -0.43 -14.05 -6.44
C GLY A 159 -1.29 -13.15 -5.57
N GLN A 160 -0.90 -11.87 -5.38
CA GLN A 160 -1.68 -10.86 -4.67
C GLN A 160 -3.05 -10.67 -5.35
N THR A 161 -4.09 -10.51 -4.52
CA THR A 161 -5.43 -10.20 -5.04
C THR A 161 -5.44 -8.84 -5.73
N GLY A 162 -5.85 -8.80 -6.99
CA GLY A 162 -5.98 -7.57 -7.77
C GLY A 162 -4.69 -7.06 -8.42
N VAL A 163 -3.58 -7.82 -8.32
CA VAL A 163 -2.28 -7.44 -8.90
C VAL A 163 -2.35 -7.11 -10.38
N ALA A 164 -1.68 -6.07 -10.80
CA ALA A 164 -1.49 -5.70 -12.20
C ALA A 164 -0.52 -6.67 -12.90
N GLY A 165 -0.68 -6.86 -14.22
CA GLY A 165 0.19 -7.77 -14.98
C GLY A 165 1.66 -7.36 -15.02
N ASN A 166 1.97 -6.09 -14.77
CA ASN A 166 3.32 -5.56 -14.63
C ASN A 166 3.76 -5.39 -13.16
N GLY A 167 2.91 -5.79 -12.17
CA GLY A 167 3.19 -5.61 -10.74
C GLY A 167 3.10 -4.16 -10.27
N CYS A 168 2.51 -3.24 -11.04
CA CYS A 168 2.42 -1.84 -10.61
C CYS A 168 1.39 -1.65 -9.50
N GLU A 169 1.73 -0.72 -8.60
CA GLU A 169 0.93 -0.31 -7.45
C GLU A 169 1.03 1.20 -7.24
N LEU A 170 0.12 1.76 -6.44
CA LEU A 170 0.33 3.04 -5.78
C LEU A 170 0.73 2.77 -4.32
N HIS A 171 2.02 2.92 -4.02
CA HIS A 171 2.59 2.61 -2.72
C HIS A 171 3.72 3.59 -2.34
N PRO A 172 3.56 4.42 -1.30
CA PRO A 172 2.39 4.55 -0.44
C PRO A 172 1.26 5.40 -1.04
N LEU A 173 0.02 5.14 -0.60
CA LEU A 173 -1.09 6.05 -0.80
C LEU A 173 -0.96 7.26 0.13
N THR A 174 -1.24 8.46 -0.40
CA THR A 174 -1.23 9.72 0.34
C THR A 174 -2.57 10.43 0.37
N ALA A 175 -3.50 10.07 -0.52
CA ALA A 175 -4.87 10.56 -0.49
C ALA A 175 -5.86 9.56 -1.11
N ILE A 176 -7.11 9.60 -0.63
CA ILE A 176 -8.26 8.90 -1.19
C ILE A 176 -9.53 9.68 -0.90
N GLN A 177 -10.43 9.74 -1.88
CA GLN A 177 -11.77 10.32 -1.70
C GLN A 177 -12.79 9.63 -2.61
N LYS A 178 -14.04 9.57 -2.18
CA LYS A 178 -15.18 9.20 -3.05
C LYS A 178 -15.43 10.28 -4.10
N ARG A 179 -15.85 9.85 -5.25
CA ARG A 179 -16.33 10.72 -6.32
C ARG A 179 -17.83 10.84 -6.29
#